data_d1d079acab9aae6ce9900522fab38da8
#
_entry.id   d1d079acab9aae6ce9900522fab38da8
#
_cell.length_a   1.000
_cell.length_b   1.000
_cell.length_c   1.000
_cell.angle_alpha   90.00
_cell.angle_beta   90.00
_cell.angle_gamma   90.00
#
_symmetry.space_group_name_H-M   'P 1'
#
loop_
_entity.id
_entity.type
_entity.pdbx_description
1 polymer ?
#
loop_
_entity_poly.entity_id
_entity_poly.type
_entity_poly.pdbx_seq_one_letter_code
_entity_poly.pdbx_strand_id
1 'polypeptide(L)'
;MEFIDLARNRFSERSFSSAPLEEEKLYKILEAGRIAPTACNNQPQRFYVLKSKEALAKAAKLTYTYNAPVVILVCYVNAEAWHNPRDGFCSGDMDASIAASSMMFEAEDLGVHSIWLRGFDAGSVHQVFSLPDGTVPSLMLALGYPGEKSAPHKLHTMREPMEEFVVEL
;
A
#
# COMPACT_ATOMS: atom_id res chain seq x y z
N MET A 1 18.22 -6.50 -9.50
CA MET A 1 17.24 -7.13 -10.43
C MET A 1 16.75 -6.07 -11.41
N GLU A 2 16.45 -6.44 -12.68
CA GLU A 2 15.79 -5.49 -13.58
C GLU A 2 14.39 -5.18 -13.04
N PHE A 3 13.94 -3.92 -13.13
CA PHE A 3 12.64 -3.52 -12.59
C PHE A 3 11.47 -4.35 -13.15
N ILE A 4 11.53 -4.70 -14.43
CA ILE A 4 10.46 -5.49 -15.06
C ILE A 4 10.37 -6.90 -14.47
N ASP A 5 11.49 -7.49 -14.08
CA ASP A 5 11.53 -8.81 -13.44
C ASP A 5 11.01 -8.73 -12.00
N LEU A 6 11.39 -7.67 -11.27
CA LEU A 6 10.84 -7.37 -9.95
C LEU A 6 9.31 -7.27 -10.01
N ALA A 7 8.79 -6.49 -10.98
CA ALA A 7 7.35 -6.30 -11.17
C ALA A 7 6.61 -7.59 -11.56
N ARG A 8 7.25 -8.48 -12.32
CA ARG A 8 6.72 -9.80 -12.69
C ARG A 8 6.70 -10.78 -11.53
N ASN A 9 7.76 -10.78 -10.72
CA ASN A 9 7.93 -11.72 -9.61
C ASN A 9 7.05 -11.36 -8.43
N ARG A 10 6.83 -10.08 -8.15
CA ARG A 10 6.00 -9.60 -7.06
C ARG A 10 4.57 -10.14 -7.16
N PHE A 11 4.09 -10.74 -6.11
CA PHE A 11 2.68 -11.18 -5.99
C PHE A 11 2.07 -10.72 -4.66
N SER A 12 0.74 -10.72 -4.59
CA SER A 12 0.00 -10.40 -3.36
C SER A 12 0.13 -11.56 -2.36
N GLU A 13 0.91 -11.37 -1.31
CA GLU A 13 1.15 -12.35 -0.26
C GLU A 13 -0.09 -12.55 0.62
N ARG A 14 -0.45 -13.79 0.87
CA ARG A 14 -1.61 -14.19 1.70
C ARG A 14 -1.25 -15.17 2.81
N SER A 15 0.04 -15.40 3.03
CA SER A 15 0.56 -16.29 4.08
C SER A 15 1.85 -15.70 4.64
N PHE A 16 1.72 -14.82 5.62
CA PHE A 16 2.88 -14.24 6.28
C PHE A 16 3.41 -15.12 7.39
N SER A 17 4.73 -15.14 7.57
CA SER A 17 5.40 -15.70 8.75
C SER A 17 5.27 -14.74 9.93
N SER A 18 5.51 -15.23 11.15
CA SER A 18 5.56 -14.41 12.36
C SER A 18 6.91 -13.71 12.57
N ALA A 19 7.86 -13.86 11.64
CA ALA A 19 9.16 -13.21 11.74
C ALA A 19 9.00 -11.69 11.77
N PRO A 20 9.68 -11.00 12.67
CA PRO A 20 9.63 -9.54 12.72
C PRO A 20 10.27 -8.93 11.47
N LEU A 21 9.73 -7.81 11.00
CA LEU A 21 10.34 -7.02 9.96
C LEU A 21 11.37 -6.06 10.59
N GLU A 22 12.58 -6.04 10.06
CA GLU A 22 13.67 -5.19 10.54
C GLU A 22 13.35 -3.70 10.32
N GLU A 23 13.64 -2.88 11.30
CA GLU A 23 13.39 -1.43 11.25
C GLU A 23 14.10 -0.75 10.06
N GLU A 24 15.30 -1.22 9.71
CA GLU A 24 16.05 -0.69 8.55
C GLU A 24 15.30 -0.93 7.22
N LYS A 25 14.74 -2.13 7.02
CA LYS A 25 13.95 -2.43 5.83
C LYS A 25 12.64 -1.66 5.82
N LEU A 26 11.96 -1.59 6.96
CA LEU A 26 10.73 -0.80 7.09
C LEU A 26 11.00 0.68 6.77
N TYR A 27 12.12 1.24 7.23
CA TYR A 27 12.51 2.61 6.91
C TYR A 27 12.71 2.83 5.41
N LYS A 28 13.41 1.93 4.71
CA LYS A 28 13.61 2.00 3.25
C LYS A 28 12.29 1.94 2.49
N ILE A 29 11.39 1.05 2.91
CA ILE A 29 10.04 0.96 2.34
C ILE A 29 9.27 2.27 2.52
N LEU A 30 9.27 2.85 3.72
CA LEU A 30 8.62 4.14 3.99
C LEU A 30 9.25 5.29 3.20
N GLU A 31 10.58 5.27 3.04
CA GLU A 31 11.31 6.27 2.25
C GLU A 31 10.92 6.20 0.76
N ALA A 32 10.76 5.00 0.19
CA ALA A 32 10.26 4.85 -1.18
C ALA A 32 8.86 5.50 -1.35
N GLY A 33 7.99 5.37 -0.36
CA GLY A 33 6.70 6.06 -0.35
C GLY A 33 6.83 7.59 -0.18
N ARG A 34 7.77 8.05 0.66
CA ARG A 34 8.00 9.47 0.91
C ARG A 34 8.50 10.21 -0.32
N ILE A 35 9.40 9.60 -1.11
CA ILE A 35 9.97 10.21 -2.32
C ILE A 35 9.10 10.01 -3.58
N ALA A 36 8.00 9.29 -3.46
CA ALA A 36 7.08 9.07 -4.57
C ALA A 36 6.52 10.42 -5.10
N PRO A 37 6.34 10.58 -6.43
CA PRO A 37 5.79 11.80 -6.98
C PRO A 37 4.34 12.02 -6.58
N THR A 38 3.95 13.28 -6.44
CA THR A 38 2.58 13.71 -6.17
C THR A 38 2.17 14.87 -7.07
N ALA A 39 0.89 15.06 -7.26
CA ALA A 39 0.38 16.19 -8.03
C ALA A 39 0.89 17.51 -7.45
N CYS A 40 1.50 18.34 -8.29
CA CYS A 40 2.14 19.61 -7.92
C CYS A 40 3.16 19.50 -6.77
N ASN A 41 3.67 18.30 -6.48
CA ASN A 41 4.53 18.02 -5.32
C ASN A 41 3.88 18.44 -3.97
N ASN A 42 2.57 18.34 -3.86
CA ASN A 42 1.83 18.74 -2.67
C ASN A 42 2.06 17.81 -1.47
N GLN A 43 2.47 16.56 -1.70
CA GLN A 43 2.85 15.58 -0.68
C GLN A 43 1.76 15.36 0.40
N PRO A 44 0.49 15.14 0.00
CA PRO A 44 -0.63 15.01 0.94
C PRO A 44 -0.65 13.69 1.69
N GLN A 45 0.16 12.69 1.28
CA GLN A 45 0.15 11.34 1.85
C GLN A 45 0.65 11.32 3.29
N ARG A 46 0.04 10.43 4.10
CA ARG A 46 0.41 10.13 5.48
C ARG A 46 0.47 8.62 5.68
N PHE A 47 1.51 8.13 6.35
CA PHE A 47 1.74 6.72 6.61
C PHE A 47 1.63 6.44 8.10
N TYR A 48 0.65 5.65 8.50
CA TYR A 48 0.50 5.18 9.87
C TYR A 48 0.99 3.74 9.94
N VAL A 49 2.07 3.51 10.69
CA VAL A 49 2.69 2.18 10.83
C VAL A 49 2.06 1.43 12.00
N LEU A 50 1.35 0.36 11.68
CA LEU A 50 0.68 -0.50 12.64
C LEU A 50 1.55 -1.74 12.88
N LYS A 51 2.24 -1.81 14.02
CA LYS A 51 3.12 -2.93 14.41
C LYS A 51 2.91 -3.41 15.85
N SER A 52 2.19 -2.64 16.66
CA SER A 52 1.80 -3.13 17.97
C SER A 52 0.69 -4.16 17.88
N LYS A 53 0.65 -5.11 18.83
CA LYS A 53 -0.42 -6.12 18.91
C LYS A 53 -1.82 -5.49 18.90
N GLU A 54 -1.99 -4.37 19.59
CA GLU A 54 -3.25 -3.63 19.66
C GLU A 54 -3.63 -3.05 18.29
N ALA A 55 -2.69 -2.36 17.62
CA ALA A 55 -2.93 -1.73 16.31
C ALA A 55 -3.24 -2.79 15.24
N LEU A 56 -2.49 -3.89 15.22
CA LEU A 56 -2.75 -5.00 14.31
C LEU A 56 -4.10 -5.66 14.56
N ALA A 57 -4.49 -5.84 15.84
CA ALA A 57 -5.80 -6.37 16.19
C ALA A 57 -6.95 -5.41 15.77
N LYS A 58 -6.75 -4.10 15.85
CA LYS A 58 -7.68 -3.10 15.31
C LYS A 58 -7.81 -3.22 13.79
N ALA A 59 -6.68 -3.29 13.07
CA ALA A 59 -6.67 -3.46 11.61
C ALA A 59 -7.38 -4.75 11.17
N ALA A 60 -7.13 -5.87 11.86
CA ALA A 60 -7.73 -7.17 11.56
C ALA A 60 -9.25 -7.22 11.75
N LYS A 61 -9.85 -6.31 12.52
CA LYS A 61 -11.31 -6.15 12.64
C LYS A 61 -11.93 -5.39 11.47
N LEU A 62 -11.12 -4.61 10.75
CA LEU A 62 -11.58 -3.77 9.64
C LEU A 62 -11.40 -4.44 8.28
N THR A 63 -10.35 -5.25 8.14
CA THR A 63 -10.03 -5.97 6.90
C THR A 63 -9.18 -7.21 7.21
N TYR A 64 -9.15 -8.16 6.28
CA TYR A 64 -8.35 -9.37 6.45
C TYR A 64 -6.87 -9.10 6.15
N THR A 65 -6.04 -8.95 7.21
CA THR A 65 -4.62 -8.58 7.12
C THR A 65 -3.66 -9.77 6.92
N TYR A 66 -4.19 -10.99 6.82
CA TYR A 66 -3.40 -12.23 6.66
C TYR A 66 -2.36 -12.46 7.77
N ASN A 67 -2.61 -11.91 8.97
CA ASN A 67 -1.69 -11.95 10.12
C ASN A 67 -0.31 -11.34 9.84
N ALA A 68 -0.24 -10.39 8.92
CA ALA A 68 1.01 -9.68 8.65
C ALA A 68 1.57 -9.01 9.91
N PRO A 69 2.90 -9.08 10.14
CA PRO A 69 3.54 -8.48 11.32
C PRO A 69 3.56 -6.94 11.28
N VAL A 70 3.43 -6.35 10.10
CA VAL A 70 3.35 -4.89 9.91
C VAL A 70 2.25 -4.58 8.91
N VAL A 71 1.47 -3.53 9.20
CA VAL A 71 0.52 -2.96 8.26
C VAL A 71 0.77 -1.45 8.18
N ILE A 72 0.95 -0.92 6.98
CA ILE A 72 1.02 0.52 6.74
C ILE A 72 -0.38 0.97 6.29
N LEU A 73 -1.05 1.78 7.10
CA LEU A 73 -2.26 2.48 6.69
C LEU A 73 -1.83 3.74 5.93
N VAL A 74 -2.13 3.78 4.65
CA VAL A 74 -1.83 4.89 3.76
C VAL A 74 -3.05 5.78 3.66
N CYS A 75 -2.87 7.04 4.04
CA CYS A 75 -3.88 8.08 4.01
C CYS A 75 -3.41 9.28 3.18
N TYR A 76 -4.31 10.21 2.94
CA TYR A 76 -3.95 11.55 2.48
C TYR A 76 -4.73 12.61 3.26
N VAL A 77 -4.18 13.82 3.34
CA VAL A 77 -4.88 14.99 3.89
C VAL A 77 -5.59 15.70 2.76
N ASN A 78 -6.93 15.70 2.77
CA ASN A 78 -7.73 16.18 1.65
C ASN A 78 -7.45 17.65 1.29
N ALA A 79 -7.25 18.52 2.28
CA ALA A 79 -6.96 19.93 2.07
C ALA A 79 -5.57 20.19 1.46
N GLU A 80 -4.64 19.23 1.56
CA GLU A 80 -3.28 19.33 1.00
C GLU A 80 -3.19 18.70 -0.40
N ALA A 81 -4.15 17.83 -0.78
CA ALA A 81 -4.19 17.23 -2.10
C ALA A 81 -4.46 18.30 -3.18
N TRP A 82 -3.98 18.03 -4.39
CA TRP A 82 -4.33 18.89 -5.51
C TRP A 82 -5.77 18.64 -5.95
N HIS A 83 -6.50 19.74 -6.17
CA HIS A 83 -7.85 19.69 -6.71
C HIS A 83 -7.86 20.36 -8.09
N ASN A 84 -8.40 19.64 -9.08
CA ASN A 84 -8.56 20.17 -10.43
C ASN A 84 -9.61 21.32 -10.43
N PRO A 85 -9.22 22.53 -10.82
CA PRO A 85 -10.16 23.67 -10.81
C PRO A 85 -11.29 23.58 -11.85
N ARG A 86 -11.20 22.63 -12.80
CA ARG A 86 -12.20 22.50 -13.88
C ARG A 86 -13.35 21.56 -13.51
N ASP A 87 -13.06 20.47 -12.78
CA ASP A 87 -14.03 19.41 -12.48
C ASP A 87 -14.07 19.00 -11.00
N GLY A 88 -13.21 19.60 -10.15
CA GLY A 88 -13.14 19.29 -8.73
C GLY A 88 -12.45 17.95 -8.39
N PHE A 89 -11.86 17.25 -9.37
CA PHE A 89 -11.14 16.00 -9.11
C PHE A 89 -10.05 16.20 -8.06
N CYS A 90 -9.99 15.29 -7.05
CA CYS A 90 -8.98 15.28 -6.00
C CYS A 90 -7.91 14.23 -6.28
N SER A 91 -6.63 14.62 -6.28
CA SER A 91 -5.50 13.69 -6.52
C SER A 91 -5.17 12.76 -5.36
N GLY A 92 -5.75 12.96 -4.18
CA GLY A 92 -5.32 12.32 -2.94
C GLY A 92 -5.20 10.79 -3.01
N ASP A 93 -6.20 10.09 -3.55
CA ASP A 93 -6.13 8.63 -3.72
C ASP A 93 -5.09 8.21 -4.77
N MET A 94 -4.87 9.00 -5.83
CA MET A 94 -3.81 8.74 -6.81
C MET A 94 -2.44 8.89 -6.16
N ASP A 95 -2.18 9.99 -5.47
CA ASP A 95 -0.92 10.26 -4.77
C ASP A 95 -0.61 9.16 -3.74
N ALA A 96 -1.62 8.77 -2.94
CA ALA A 96 -1.51 7.67 -1.99
C ALA A 96 -1.21 6.33 -2.68
N SER A 97 -1.83 6.06 -3.83
CA SER A 97 -1.62 4.83 -4.61
C SER A 97 -0.23 4.77 -5.24
N ILE A 98 0.29 5.88 -5.74
CA ILE A 98 1.66 5.96 -6.28
C ILE A 98 2.67 5.69 -5.16
N ALA A 99 2.50 6.32 -3.99
CA ALA A 99 3.35 6.09 -2.83
C ALA A 99 3.30 4.63 -2.36
N ALA A 100 2.11 4.04 -2.27
CA ALA A 100 1.95 2.63 -1.89
C ALA A 100 2.57 1.67 -2.91
N SER A 101 2.49 1.98 -4.21
CA SER A 101 3.13 1.19 -5.27
C SER A 101 4.65 1.24 -5.14
N SER A 102 5.22 2.42 -4.87
CA SER A 102 6.66 2.58 -4.63
C SER A 102 7.12 1.77 -3.41
N MET A 103 6.38 1.84 -2.31
CA MET A 103 6.65 1.02 -1.10
C MET A 103 6.56 -0.48 -1.39
N MET A 104 5.59 -0.90 -2.18
CA MET A 104 5.38 -2.30 -2.53
C MET A 104 6.53 -2.88 -3.36
N PHE A 105 7.09 -2.11 -4.30
CA PHE A 105 8.23 -2.53 -5.10
C PHE A 105 9.53 -2.52 -4.30
N GLU A 106 9.75 -1.52 -3.45
CA GLU A 106 10.91 -1.49 -2.53
C GLU A 106 10.85 -2.69 -1.56
N ALA A 107 9.67 -3.01 -1.02
CA ALA A 107 9.51 -4.18 -0.17
C ALA A 107 9.96 -5.47 -0.88
N GLU A 108 9.50 -5.68 -2.12
CA GLU A 108 9.89 -6.85 -2.91
C GLU A 108 11.39 -6.92 -3.19
N ASP A 109 12.04 -5.78 -3.52
CA ASP A 109 13.49 -5.73 -3.73
C ASP A 109 14.29 -6.07 -2.47
N LEU A 110 13.74 -5.75 -1.29
CA LEU A 110 14.29 -6.11 0.01
C LEU A 110 13.95 -7.53 0.47
N GLY A 111 13.23 -8.32 -0.33
CA GLY A 111 12.76 -9.66 0.02
C GLY A 111 11.64 -9.65 1.06
N VAL A 112 10.89 -8.56 1.15
CA VAL A 112 9.71 -8.39 2.00
C VAL A 112 8.48 -8.45 1.11
N HIS A 113 7.60 -9.42 1.36
CA HIS A 113 6.37 -9.57 0.59
C HIS A 113 5.28 -8.59 1.08
N SER A 114 4.35 -8.30 0.21
CA SER A 114 3.27 -7.35 0.49
C SER A 114 1.94 -7.78 -0.09
N ILE A 115 0.86 -7.22 0.46
CA ILE A 115 -0.47 -7.25 -0.15
C ILE A 115 -1.19 -5.92 0.05
N TRP A 116 -1.82 -5.45 -1.02
CA TRP A 116 -2.68 -4.26 -1.04
C TRP A 116 -4.08 -4.61 -0.55
N LEU A 117 -4.58 -3.87 0.43
CA LEU A 117 -5.89 -4.09 1.05
C LEU A 117 -6.73 -2.82 0.94
N ARG A 118 -7.94 -2.95 0.35
CA ARG A 118 -8.92 -1.85 0.26
C ARG A 118 -10.33 -2.30 0.68
N GLY A 119 -10.49 -3.53 1.13
CA GLY A 119 -11.76 -4.09 1.56
C GLY A 119 -12.19 -3.64 2.96
N PHE A 120 -12.22 -2.32 3.21
CA PHE A 120 -12.66 -1.72 4.47
C PHE A 120 -13.51 -0.46 4.23
N ASP A 121 -14.27 -0.06 5.23
CA ASP A 121 -14.95 1.22 5.27
C ASP A 121 -14.02 2.31 5.82
N ALA A 122 -13.80 3.39 5.03
CA ALA A 122 -12.87 4.46 5.38
C ALA A 122 -13.27 5.23 6.63
N GLY A 123 -14.58 5.44 6.87
CA GLY A 123 -15.11 6.09 8.06
C GLY A 123 -14.82 5.28 9.32
N SER A 124 -15.01 3.96 9.25
CA SER A 124 -14.68 3.04 10.35
C SER A 124 -13.18 3.06 10.66
N VAL A 125 -12.31 3.08 9.64
CA VAL A 125 -10.85 3.20 9.82
C VAL A 125 -10.51 4.51 10.52
N HIS A 126 -11.08 5.62 10.04
CA HIS A 126 -10.86 6.94 10.64
C HIS A 126 -11.20 6.96 12.14
N GLN A 127 -12.37 6.40 12.51
CA GLN A 127 -12.80 6.35 13.91
C GLN A 127 -11.91 5.42 14.76
N VAL A 128 -11.64 4.19 14.30
CA VAL A 128 -10.89 3.17 15.07
C VAL A 128 -9.46 3.63 15.37
N PHE A 129 -8.82 4.36 14.45
CA PHE A 129 -7.47 4.88 14.63
C PHE A 129 -7.42 6.34 15.09
N SER A 130 -8.58 6.98 15.33
CA SER A 130 -8.68 8.38 15.76
C SER A 130 -7.83 9.29 14.88
N LEU A 131 -8.01 9.17 13.57
CA LEU A 131 -7.23 9.97 12.63
C LEU A 131 -7.61 11.45 12.73
N PRO A 132 -6.67 12.38 12.48
CA PRO A 132 -6.98 13.81 12.44
C PRO A 132 -8.06 14.15 11.40
N ASP A 133 -8.86 15.17 11.67
CA ASP A 133 -9.88 15.65 10.75
C ASP A 133 -9.28 15.99 9.39
N GLY A 134 -9.98 15.67 8.32
CA GLY A 134 -9.52 15.85 6.95
C GLY A 134 -8.53 14.78 6.45
N THR A 135 -8.12 13.84 7.31
CA THR A 135 -7.32 12.68 6.91
C THR A 135 -8.22 11.59 6.34
N VAL A 136 -7.99 11.20 5.09
CA VAL A 136 -8.78 10.20 4.38
C VAL A 136 -7.99 8.90 4.25
N PRO A 137 -8.46 7.78 4.82
CA PRO A 137 -7.87 6.46 4.61
C PRO A 137 -8.04 6.00 3.16
N SER A 138 -6.93 5.74 2.46
CA SER A 138 -6.93 5.29 1.06
C SER A 138 -6.82 3.76 0.98
N LEU A 139 -5.78 3.19 1.56
CA LEU A 139 -5.51 1.75 1.52
C LEU A 139 -4.67 1.30 2.73
N MET A 140 -4.56 -0.01 2.91
CA MET A 140 -3.56 -0.62 3.79
C MET A 140 -2.61 -1.48 2.96
N LEU A 141 -1.31 -1.39 3.27
CA LEU A 141 -0.28 -2.27 2.73
C LEU A 141 0.19 -3.18 3.87
N ALA A 142 -0.16 -4.47 3.80
CA ALA A 142 0.33 -5.45 4.76
C ALA A 142 1.68 -6.00 4.30
N LEU A 143 2.64 -6.11 5.21
CA LEU A 143 4.05 -6.42 4.95
C LEU A 143 4.56 -7.52 5.87
N GLY A 144 5.46 -8.36 5.36
CA GLY A 144 6.13 -9.39 6.14
C GLY A 144 6.88 -10.37 5.27
N TYR A 145 7.51 -11.35 5.91
CA TYR A 145 8.17 -12.44 5.20
C TYR A 145 7.18 -13.52 4.81
N PRO A 146 7.45 -14.27 3.71
CA PRO A 146 6.57 -15.37 3.30
C PRO A 146 6.47 -16.44 4.39
N GLY A 147 5.25 -16.93 4.61
CA GLY A 147 4.98 -18.07 5.48
C GLY A 147 5.05 -19.40 4.73
N GLU A 148 4.82 -20.50 5.43
CA GLU A 148 4.91 -21.86 4.88
C GLU A 148 3.98 -22.12 3.69
N LYS A 149 2.84 -21.40 3.61
CA LYS A 149 1.84 -21.53 2.54
C LYS A 149 1.94 -20.41 1.50
N SER A 150 3.05 -19.67 1.51
CA SER A 150 3.27 -18.58 0.55
C SER A 150 3.40 -19.15 -0.86
N ALA A 151 2.54 -18.69 -1.74
CA ALA A 151 2.57 -19.01 -3.16
C ALA A 151 1.79 -17.95 -3.96
N PRO A 152 2.21 -17.68 -5.19
CA PRO A 152 1.45 -16.82 -6.06
C PRO A 152 0.07 -17.44 -6.38
N HIS A 153 -0.96 -16.61 -6.41
CA HIS A 153 -2.29 -17.07 -6.82
C HIS A 153 -2.28 -17.52 -8.29
N LYS A 154 -3.13 -18.48 -8.66
CA LYS A 154 -3.22 -19.03 -10.03
C LYS A 154 -3.44 -17.95 -11.12
N LEU A 155 -4.00 -16.80 -10.76
CA LEU A 155 -4.19 -15.67 -11.68
C LEU A 155 -2.96 -14.76 -11.79
N HIS A 156 -1.87 -15.05 -11.06
CA HIS A 156 -0.70 -14.16 -11.01
C HIS A 156 -0.07 -13.93 -12.38
N THR A 157 0.01 -14.95 -13.20
CA THR A 157 0.61 -14.88 -14.55
C THR A 157 -0.41 -14.58 -15.66
N MET A 158 -1.70 -14.52 -15.32
CA MET A 158 -2.73 -14.22 -16.32
C MET A 158 -2.76 -12.71 -16.58
N ARG A 159 -2.57 -12.33 -17.83
CA ARG A 159 -2.66 -10.96 -18.31
C ARG A 159 -3.38 -10.97 -19.65
N GLU A 160 -4.18 -9.97 -19.87
CA GLU A 160 -4.72 -9.70 -21.18
C GLU A 160 -3.59 -9.34 -22.17
N PRO A 161 -3.76 -9.56 -23.49
CA PRO A 161 -2.77 -9.18 -24.47
C PRO A 161 -2.55 -7.67 -24.50
N MET A 162 -1.38 -7.23 -24.96
CA MET A 162 -0.98 -5.81 -24.93
C MET A 162 -1.96 -4.91 -25.68
N GLU A 163 -2.59 -5.43 -26.73
CA GLU A 163 -3.56 -4.74 -27.59
C GLU A 163 -4.82 -4.29 -26.85
N GLU A 164 -5.16 -4.96 -25.72
CA GLU A 164 -6.27 -4.54 -24.86
C GLU A 164 -5.92 -3.33 -23.99
N PHE A 165 -4.64 -3.05 -23.80
CA PHE A 165 -4.15 -1.94 -22.96
C PHE A 165 -3.67 -0.74 -23.76
N VAL A 166 -3.19 -0.97 -25.00
CA VAL A 166 -2.53 0.06 -25.82
C VAL A 166 -3.36 0.31 -27.07
N VAL A 167 -3.79 1.57 -27.22
CA VAL A 167 -4.47 2.06 -28.43
C VAL A 167 -3.66 3.21 -28.99
N GLU A 168 -3.20 3.10 -30.21
CA GLU A 168 -2.56 4.18 -30.97
C GLU A 168 -3.64 5.05 -31.63
N LEU A 169 -3.60 6.38 -31.46
CA LEU A 169 -4.57 7.34 -32.00
C LEU A 169 -3.92 8.21 -33.07
#